data_eb04ffae274c82f5dc62d3c9135eb268
#
_entry.id   eb04ffae274c82f5dc62d3c9135eb268
#
_cell.length_a   1.000
_cell.length_b   1.000
_cell.length_c   1.000
_cell.angle_alpha   90.00
_cell.angle_beta   90.00
_cell.angle_gamma   90.00
#
_symmetry.space_group_name_H-M   'P 1'
#
loop_
_entity.id
_entity.type
_entity.pdbx_description
1 polymer ?
#
loop_
_entity_poly.entity_id
_entity_poly.type
_entity_poly.pdbx_seq_one_letter_code
_entity_poly.pdbx_strand_id
1 'polypeptide(L)'
;MALLPRALSASAGPSWPRAARAFPRFPLLPATRALSRAMACRQEPQLQRPPPAAGVSASYDYLVIGGGSGGLASARRAAELGARAAVVESHKLGGTCVNVGCVPKKVMWNTAVHSEFMHDHVDYGFQSCESKFNWRVIKEKRDAYVSRLNIIYQNNLTKSHIEIIHGHAAFTCDPEPTVEVNGNKYTAPHILIATGGVPSRPQESQIPGACLGITSDGFFQLEELPGRSVIVGAGYIAVEIAGILSALGSKTSLMIRHDKVLRNFDSIISSNCTEELENSGIEVLKYSQGIQTDDKGHIIVDEFQNTSVKGIYAVGDVCGKALLTPVAIAAGRKLAHRLFECKEDSKLDYDNIPTVVFSHPPIGTVGLTEDEAIYKYGKENVKTYSTTFTPMYHAVTKRKTKCVMKMVCATAEEKVVGIHMQGIGCDEMLQGFAVAVKMGATKADFDNTVAIHPTSSEELVTLR
;
A
#
# COMPACT_ATOMS: atom_id res chain seq x y z
N MET A 1 53.88 -22.26 -27.83
CA MET A 1 54.04 -21.79 -29.21
C MET A 1 53.14 -20.60 -29.38
N ALA A 2 53.72 -19.43 -29.54
CA ALA A 2 53.06 -18.14 -29.68
C ALA A 2 52.54 -17.96 -31.10
N LEU A 3 51.42 -17.26 -31.27
CA LEU A 3 51.18 -16.39 -32.42
C LEU A 3 49.98 -15.45 -32.11
N LEU A 4 50.28 -14.21 -31.91
CA LEU A 4 49.45 -12.98 -32.04
C LEU A 4 49.67 -12.40 -33.47
N PRO A 5 49.02 -11.29 -33.87
CA PRO A 5 47.64 -11.10 -34.31
C PRO A 5 47.57 -10.59 -35.74
N ARG A 6 46.39 -10.54 -36.34
CA ARG A 6 46.18 -9.73 -37.56
C ARG A 6 45.03 -8.73 -37.36
N ALA A 7 45.41 -7.49 -37.48
CA ALA A 7 44.51 -6.37 -37.67
C ALA A 7 43.68 -6.51 -38.94
N LEU A 8 42.40 -6.23 -38.91
CA LEU A 8 41.56 -5.99 -40.10
C LEU A 8 40.93 -4.61 -40.01
N SER A 9 41.13 -3.94 -41.12
CA SER A 9 40.79 -2.57 -41.48
C SER A 9 39.31 -2.24 -41.35
N ALA A 10 39.06 -1.00 -40.94
CA ALA A 10 37.77 -0.35 -40.98
C ALA A 10 37.29 -0.17 -42.42
N SER A 11 36.11 -0.69 -42.75
CA SER A 11 35.35 -0.31 -43.95
C SER A 11 34.19 0.58 -43.55
N ALA A 12 34.10 1.76 -44.15
CA ALA A 12 33.07 2.76 -43.99
C ALA A 12 31.70 2.22 -44.41
N GLY A 13 30.72 2.27 -43.52
CA GLY A 13 29.32 2.01 -43.80
C GLY A 13 28.61 3.28 -44.30
N PRO A 14 27.49 3.14 -45.02
CA PRO A 14 26.86 4.25 -45.75
C PRO A 14 26.17 5.25 -44.82
N SER A 15 26.34 6.51 -45.13
CA SER A 15 25.71 7.67 -44.52
C SER A 15 24.21 7.71 -44.81
N TRP A 16 23.40 7.73 -43.77
CA TRP A 16 21.96 8.00 -43.84
C TRP A 16 21.70 9.52 -43.81
N PRO A 17 20.84 10.08 -44.66
CA PRO A 17 20.53 11.49 -44.62
C PRO A 17 19.71 11.85 -43.37
N ARG A 18 20.15 12.85 -42.63
CA ARG A 18 19.39 13.49 -41.56
C ARG A 18 18.19 14.24 -42.13
N ALA A 19 17.01 13.66 -42.07
CA ALA A 19 15.77 14.39 -42.25
C ALA A 19 15.44 15.13 -40.95
N ALA A 20 15.72 16.43 -40.95
CA ALA A 20 15.25 17.32 -39.90
C ALA A 20 13.72 17.50 -40.04
N ARG A 21 12.95 16.75 -39.28
CA ARG A 21 11.52 17.06 -39.07
C ARG A 21 11.40 18.13 -38.00
N ALA A 22 11.01 19.33 -38.45
CA ALA A 22 10.62 20.43 -37.60
C ALA A 22 9.37 20.01 -36.78
N PHE A 23 9.50 19.97 -35.48
CA PHE A 23 8.34 19.89 -34.57
C PHE A 23 7.57 21.20 -34.62
N PRO A 24 6.22 21.19 -34.71
CA PRO A 24 5.44 22.41 -34.60
C PRO A 24 5.66 23.04 -33.23
N ARG A 25 6.07 24.30 -33.21
CA ARG A 25 6.16 25.12 -32.00
C ARG A 25 4.71 25.39 -31.54
N PHE A 26 4.31 24.79 -30.43
CA PHE A 26 3.14 25.22 -29.70
C PHE A 26 3.43 26.61 -29.09
N PRO A 27 2.51 27.56 -29.16
CA PRO A 27 2.69 28.85 -28.54
C PRO A 27 2.76 28.69 -27.01
N LEU A 28 3.86 29.15 -26.43
CA LEU A 28 4.01 29.32 -24.99
C LEU A 28 2.99 30.35 -24.51
N LEU A 29 1.90 29.90 -23.91
CA LEU A 29 1.05 30.76 -23.10
C LEU A 29 1.86 31.25 -21.89
N PRO A 30 1.79 32.53 -21.53
CA PRO A 30 2.65 33.10 -20.50
C PRO A 30 2.37 32.50 -19.13
N ALA A 31 3.34 31.78 -18.59
CA ALA A 31 3.35 31.18 -17.26
C ALA A 31 3.28 32.23 -16.11
N THR A 32 3.20 33.50 -16.43
CA THR A 32 3.27 34.61 -15.46
C THR A 32 2.00 34.84 -14.65
N ARG A 33 0.81 34.39 -15.12
CA ARG A 33 -0.44 34.59 -14.36
C ARG A 33 -0.71 33.52 -13.31
N ALA A 34 -0.22 32.30 -13.48
CA ALA A 34 -0.39 31.23 -12.47
C ALA A 34 0.58 31.41 -11.29
N LEU A 35 1.80 31.86 -11.54
CA LEU A 35 2.78 32.18 -10.48
C LEU A 35 2.39 33.38 -9.64
N SER A 36 1.72 34.40 -10.22
CA SER A 36 1.27 35.58 -9.45
C SER A 36 0.11 35.27 -8.50
N ARG A 37 -0.78 34.31 -8.84
CA ARG A 37 -1.87 33.90 -7.94
C ARG A 37 -1.37 32.98 -6.81
N ALA A 38 -0.42 32.10 -7.07
CA ALA A 38 0.22 31.28 -6.03
C ALA A 38 1.10 32.12 -5.09
N MET A 39 1.72 33.21 -5.59
CA MET A 39 2.45 34.17 -4.75
C MET A 39 1.51 35.11 -3.98
N ALA A 40 0.34 35.44 -4.51
CA ALA A 40 -0.64 36.30 -3.80
C ALA A 40 -1.24 35.58 -2.57
N CYS A 41 -1.36 34.26 -2.57
CA CYS A 41 -1.79 33.52 -1.38
C CYS A 41 -0.69 33.43 -0.31
N ARG A 42 0.57 33.74 -0.65
CA ARG A 42 1.73 33.74 0.29
C ARG A 42 2.03 35.08 0.94
N GLN A 43 1.33 36.15 0.57
CA GLN A 43 1.55 37.53 1.05
C GLN A 43 0.35 38.13 1.77
N GLU A 44 -0.43 37.32 2.48
CA GLU A 44 -1.20 37.92 3.56
C GLU A 44 -0.22 38.29 4.68
N PRO A 45 -0.25 39.55 5.21
CA PRO A 45 0.60 39.94 6.30
C PRO A 45 0.38 38.96 7.45
N GLN A 46 1.46 38.59 8.15
CA GLN A 46 1.36 37.92 9.44
C GLN A 46 0.49 38.78 10.36
N LEU A 47 -0.82 38.66 10.26
CA LEU A 47 -1.75 39.19 11.24
C LEU A 47 -1.29 38.60 12.56
N GLN A 48 -0.90 39.49 13.47
CA GLN A 48 -0.61 39.16 14.88
C GLN A 48 -1.86 38.38 15.35
N ARG A 49 -1.70 37.07 15.48
CA ARG A 49 -2.80 36.20 15.92
C ARG A 49 -3.21 36.63 17.33
N PRO A 50 -4.52 36.67 17.59
CA PRO A 50 -4.96 36.89 18.96
C PRO A 50 -4.34 35.80 19.86
N PRO A 51 -3.98 36.14 21.11
CA PRO A 51 -3.53 35.15 22.07
C PRO A 51 -4.59 34.07 22.21
N PRO A 52 -4.19 32.82 22.51
CA PRO A 52 -5.15 31.74 22.70
C PRO A 52 -6.20 32.14 23.74
N ALA A 53 -7.45 31.70 23.54
CA ALA A 53 -8.53 31.94 24.46
C ALA A 53 -8.17 31.48 25.87
N ALA A 54 -8.75 32.12 26.91
CA ALA A 54 -8.47 31.75 28.29
C ALA A 54 -8.69 30.25 28.55
N GLY A 55 -7.67 29.55 29.05
CA GLY A 55 -7.67 28.12 29.29
C GLY A 55 -7.21 27.24 28.11
N VAL A 56 -6.82 27.83 26.96
CA VAL A 56 -6.22 27.13 25.83
C VAL A 56 -4.70 27.18 25.92
N SER A 57 -4.04 26.05 25.90
CA SER A 57 -2.57 25.94 26.03
C SER A 57 -1.84 26.38 24.75
N ALA A 58 -2.38 26.03 23.57
CA ALA A 58 -1.87 26.50 22.28
C ALA A 58 -2.94 26.44 21.19
N SER A 59 -2.77 27.28 20.15
CA SER A 59 -3.60 27.31 18.95
C SER A 59 -2.73 27.13 17.71
N TYR A 60 -3.20 26.34 16.75
CA TYR A 60 -2.53 26.03 15.49
C TYR A 60 -3.45 26.40 14.31
N ASP A 61 -2.91 26.40 13.09
CA ASP A 61 -3.73 26.46 11.88
C ASP A 61 -4.29 25.08 11.55
N TYR A 62 -3.51 24.05 11.91
CA TYR A 62 -3.84 22.67 11.62
C TYR A 62 -3.41 21.75 12.77
N LEU A 63 -4.38 21.07 13.37
CA LEU A 63 -4.14 20.08 14.42
C LEU A 63 -4.47 18.67 13.87
N VAL A 64 -3.50 17.79 13.93
CA VAL A 64 -3.63 16.42 13.42
C VAL A 64 -3.66 15.45 14.61
N ILE A 65 -4.69 14.65 14.73
CA ILE A 65 -4.84 13.59 15.73
C ILE A 65 -4.44 12.27 15.07
N GLY A 66 -3.29 11.74 15.44
CA GLY A 66 -2.70 10.51 14.94
C GLY A 66 -1.44 10.76 14.09
N GLY A 67 -0.30 10.29 14.57
CA GLY A 67 1.03 10.36 13.94
C GLY A 67 1.32 9.17 13.00
N GLY A 68 0.29 8.60 12.40
CA GLY A 68 0.40 7.57 11.37
C GLY A 68 0.66 8.15 9.97
N SER A 69 0.65 7.28 8.94
CA SER A 69 1.03 7.63 7.57
C SER A 69 0.23 8.80 6.99
N GLY A 70 -1.09 8.81 7.17
CA GLY A 70 -1.97 9.88 6.67
C GLY A 70 -1.76 11.19 7.42
N GLY A 71 -1.72 11.13 8.76
CA GLY A 71 -1.53 12.30 9.61
C GLY A 71 -0.18 12.98 9.38
N LEU A 72 0.92 12.22 9.37
CA LEU A 72 2.27 12.73 9.12
C LEU A 72 2.41 13.36 7.73
N ALA A 73 1.86 12.71 6.70
CA ALA A 73 1.91 13.22 5.34
C ALA A 73 1.13 14.54 5.19
N SER A 74 -0.04 14.62 5.82
CA SER A 74 -0.88 15.81 5.80
C SER A 74 -0.25 16.97 6.59
N ALA A 75 0.20 16.71 7.83
CA ALA A 75 0.84 17.73 8.67
C ALA A 75 2.08 18.34 7.99
N ARG A 76 2.96 17.49 7.46
CA ARG A 76 4.16 17.95 6.75
C ARG A 76 3.82 18.78 5.53
N ARG A 77 2.83 18.33 4.75
CA ARG A 77 2.43 19.10 3.57
C ARG A 77 1.79 20.42 3.93
N ALA A 78 0.98 20.48 4.99
CA ALA A 78 0.42 21.73 5.50
C ALA A 78 1.51 22.70 5.96
N ALA A 79 2.52 22.22 6.70
CA ALA A 79 3.66 23.03 7.13
C ALA A 79 4.49 23.56 5.95
N GLU A 80 4.73 22.74 4.90
CA GLU A 80 5.38 23.18 3.66
C GLU A 80 4.60 24.29 2.95
N LEU A 81 3.27 24.33 3.12
CA LEU A 81 2.38 25.36 2.57
C LEU A 81 2.22 26.57 3.51
N GLY A 82 2.97 26.61 4.61
CA GLY A 82 3.03 27.74 5.53
C GLY A 82 2.09 27.66 6.74
N ALA A 83 1.33 26.56 6.91
CA ALA A 83 0.45 26.38 8.07
C ALA A 83 1.28 26.02 9.33
N ARG A 84 0.95 26.62 10.47
CA ARG A 84 1.43 26.15 11.78
C ARG A 84 0.69 24.90 12.18
N ALA A 85 1.34 23.75 12.05
CA ALA A 85 0.75 22.44 12.30
C ALA A 85 1.27 21.81 13.61
N ALA A 86 0.43 20.99 14.25
CA ALA A 86 0.82 20.09 15.32
C ALA A 86 0.25 18.71 15.08
N VAL A 87 0.94 17.67 15.61
CA VAL A 87 0.52 16.28 15.54
C VAL A 87 0.41 15.74 16.96
N VAL A 88 -0.77 15.20 17.30
CA VAL A 88 -0.98 14.46 18.55
C VAL A 88 -0.74 12.98 18.27
N GLU A 89 0.11 12.34 19.08
CA GLU A 89 0.40 10.90 18.96
C GLU A 89 0.43 10.24 20.34
N SER A 90 -0.37 9.19 20.50
CA SER A 90 -0.49 8.49 21.77
C SER A 90 0.58 7.42 22.02
N HIS A 91 1.23 6.92 20.96
CA HIS A 91 2.19 5.81 21.06
C HIS A 91 3.50 6.12 20.31
N LYS A 92 3.62 5.69 19.05
CA LYS A 92 4.82 5.83 18.24
C LYS A 92 4.50 6.42 16.89
N LEU A 93 5.30 7.40 16.46
CA LEU A 93 5.20 7.96 15.12
C LEU A 93 5.35 6.88 14.04
N GLY A 94 4.66 7.07 12.92
CA GLY A 94 4.61 6.11 11.82
C GLY A 94 3.38 5.20 11.83
N GLY A 95 2.66 5.13 12.97
CA GLY A 95 1.42 4.37 13.12
C GLY A 95 1.59 2.87 12.87
N THR A 96 0.49 2.20 12.56
CA THR A 96 0.44 0.74 12.29
C THR A 96 1.44 0.33 11.22
N CYS A 97 1.49 1.02 10.09
CA CYS A 97 2.35 0.68 8.97
C CYS A 97 3.82 0.49 9.35
N VAL A 98 4.37 1.43 10.11
CA VAL A 98 5.80 1.42 10.47
C VAL A 98 6.07 0.48 11.65
N ASN A 99 5.16 0.42 12.62
CA ASN A 99 5.44 -0.24 13.90
C ASN A 99 5.01 -1.71 13.94
N VAL A 100 3.84 -2.05 13.39
CA VAL A 100 3.23 -3.38 13.47
C VAL A 100 2.50 -3.78 12.18
N GLY A 101 2.92 -3.28 11.02
CA GLY A 101 2.26 -3.51 9.74
C GLY A 101 3.24 -3.68 8.59
N CYS A 102 3.08 -2.83 7.57
CA CYS A 102 3.76 -2.95 6.28
C CYS A 102 5.28 -3.13 6.38
N VAL A 103 5.94 -2.32 7.18
CA VAL A 103 7.41 -2.31 7.29
C VAL A 103 7.94 -3.60 7.93
N PRO A 104 7.56 -3.93 9.18
CA PRO A 104 8.04 -5.17 9.79
C PRO A 104 7.56 -6.41 9.03
N LYS A 105 6.36 -6.39 8.45
CA LYS A 105 5.85 -7.49 7.63
C LYS A 105 6.72 -7.72 6.39
N LYS A 106 7.07 -6.66 5.64
CA LYS A 106 7.90 -6.82 4.42
C LYS A 106 9.30 -7.35 4.77
N VAL A 107 9.86 -6.98 5.92
CA VAL A 107 11.13 -7.57 6.40
C VAL A 107 10.97 -9.07 6.65
N MET A 108 9.89 -9.48 7.31
CA MET A 108 9.62 -10.91 7.58
C MET A 108 9.31 -11.67 6.30
N TRP A 109 8.55 -11.08 5.38
CA TRP A 109 8.27 -11.65 4.06
C TRP A 109 9.56 -11.85 3.24
N ASN A 110 10.46 -10.87 3.19
CA ASN A 110 11.76 -11.04 2.54
C ASN A 110 12.54 -12.21 3.16
N THR A 111 12.48 -12.36 4.48
CA THR A 111 13.14 -13.48 5.18
C THR A 111 12.55 -14.82 4.75
N ALA A 112 11.23 -14.92 4.61
CA ALA A 112 10.53 -16.10 4.10
C ALA A 112 10.94 -16.42 2.67
N VAL A 113 10.99 -15.42 1.78
CA VAL A 113 11.45 -15.56 0.39
C VAL A 113 12.91 -16.07 0.32
N HIS A 114 13.80 -15.58 1.20
CA HIS A 114 15.15 -16.12 1.28
C HIS A 114 15.17 -17.61 1.68
N SER A 115 14.26 -18.03 2.57
CA SER A 115 14.11 -19.44 2.92
C SER A 115 13.69 -20.28 1.70
N GLU A 116 12.70 -19.79 0.93
CA GLU A 116 12.25 -20.45 -0.30
C GLU A 116 13.37 -20.56 -1.34
N PHE A 117 14.13 -19.48 -1.56
CA PHE A 117 15.27 -19.50 -2.50
C PHE A 117 16.35 -20.49 -2.09
N MET A 118 16.62 -20.67 -0.78
CA MET A 118 17.57 -21.67 -0.32
C MET A 118 17.14 -23.11 -0.69
N HIS A 119 15.84 -23.39 -0.70
CA HIS A 119 15.33 -24.68 -1.19
C HIS A 119 15.51 -24.82 -2.71
N ASP A 120 15.37 -23.73 -3.48
CA ASP A 120 15.54 -23.76 -4.93
C ASP A 120 17.00 -23.84 -5.37
N HIS A 121 17.97 -23.48 -4.51
CA HIS A 121 19.40 -23.41 -4.84
C HIS A 121 19.95 -24.73 -5.42
N VAL A 122 19.46 -25.87 -4.94
CA VAL A 122 19.89 -27.19 -5.42
C VAL A 122 19.53 -27.37 -6.90
N ASP A 123 18.37 -26.90 -7.32
CA ASP A 123 17.90 -27.00 -8.69
C ASP A 123 18.67 -26.06 -9.66
N TYR A 124 19.34 -25.03 -9.08
CA TYR A 124 20.27 -24.16 -9.81
C TYR A 124 21.72 -24.61 -9.75
N GLY A 125 22.00 -25.81 -9.23
CA GLY A 125 23.34 -26.41 -9.17
C GLY A 125 24.19 -26.01 -7.96
N PHE A 126 23.63 -25.33 -6.97
CA PHE A 126 24.31 -25.10 -5.70
C PHE A 126 24.22 -26.34 -4.80
N GLN A 127 25.24 -26.58 -4.01
CA GLN A 127 25.19 -27.65 -3.03
C GLN A 127 24.18 -27.31 -1.93
N SER A 128 23.44 -28.33 -1.47
CA SER A 128 22.52 -28.13 -0.34
C SER A 128 23.30 -27.70 0.90
N CYS A 129 22.90 -26.61 1.51
CA CYS A 129 23.44 -26.14 2.76
C CYS A 129 22.36 -26.30 3.84
N GLU A 130 22.65 -27.05 4.90
CA GLU A 130 21.76 -27.05 6.06
C GLU A 130 21.84 -25.67 6.73
N SER A 131 20.85 -24.83 6.43
CA SER A 131 20.72 -23.53 7.08
C SER A 131 19.76 -23.64 8.26
N LYS A 132 20.19 -23.15 9.43
CA LYS A 132 19.31 -23.02 10.60
C LYS A 132 18.80 -21.60 10.67
N PHE A 133 17.48 -21.42 10.58
CA PHE A 133 16.84 -20.13 10.75
C PHE A 133 16.88 -19.70 12.22
N ASN A 134 17.19 -18.43 12.47
CA ASN A 134 17.20 -17.84 13.80
C ASN A 134 16.23 -16.64 13.86
N TRP A 135 15.06 -16.87 14.44
CA TRP A 135 14.02 -15.86 14.61
C TRP A 135 14.50 -14.61 15.37
N ARG A 136 15.29 -14.80 16.44
CA ARG A 136 15.77 -13.69 17.27
C ARG A 136 16.63 -12.71 16.48
N VAL A 137 17.50 -13.22 15.62
CA VAL A 137 18.37 -12.38 14.77
C VAL A 137 17.55 -11.47 13.86
N ILE A 138 16.52 -12.01 13.18
CA ILE A 138 15.70 -11.20 12.29
C ILE A 138 14.79 -10.25 13.08
N LYS A 139 14.26 -10.69 14.22
CA LYS A 139 13.48 -9.84 15.12
C LYS A 139 14.28 -8.62 15.56
N GLU A 140 15.50 -8.81 16.08
CA GLU A 140 16.37 -7.72 16.52
C GLU A 140 16.67 -6.72 15.39
N LYS A 141 17.03 -7.22 14.20
CA LYS A 141 17.31 -6.37 13.04
C LYS A 141 16.08 -5.60 12.56
N ARG A 142 14.91 -6.25 12.51
CA ARG A 142 13.63 -5.65 12.16
C ARG A 142 13.25 -4.56 13.15
N ASP A 143 13.34 -4.84 14.44
CA ASP A 143 12.94 -3.92 15.50
C ASP A 143 13.90 -2.72 15.56
N ALA A 144 15.20 -2.92 15.35
CA ALA A 144 16.17 -1.85 15.19
C ALA A 144 15.87 -0.96 13.97
N TYR A 145 15.47 -1.57 12.85
CA TYR A 145 15.07 -0.83 11.66
C TYR A 145 13.82 0.02 11.90
N VAL A 146 12.78 -0.54 12.54
CA VAL A 146 11.55 0.19 12.92
C VAL A 146 11.89 1.35 13.86
N SER A 147 12.71 1.12 14.88
CA SER A 147 13.15 2.17 15.81
C SER A 147 13.88 3.32 15.10
N ARG A 148 14.74 2.98 14.14
CA ARG A 148 15.40 4.00 13.30
C ARG A 148 14.39 4.83 12.50
N LEU A 149 13.35 4.21 11.97
CA LEU A 149 12.29 4.91 11.23
C LEU A 149 11.52 5.86 12.15
N ASN A 150 11.19 5.47 13.38
CA ASN A 150 10.53 6.37 14.34
C ASN A 150 11.37 7.63 14.58
N ILE A 151 12.70 7.50 14.75
CA ILE A 151 13.62 8.63 14.90
C ILE A 151 13.61 9.52 13.64
N ILE A 152 13.62 8.91 12.44
CA ILE A 152 13.56 9.66 11.18
C ILE A 152 12.27 10.47 11.09
N TYR A 153 11.12 9.88 11.42
CA TYR A 153 9.84 10.60 11.43
C TYR A 153 9.84 11.76 12.42
N GLN A 154 10.33 11.54 13.62
CA GLN A 154 10.48 12.61 14.63
C GLN A 154 11.36 13.75 14.10
N ASN A 155 12.54 13.42 13.55
CA ASN A 155 13.44 14.42 12.98
C ASN A 155 12.81 15.19 11.82
N ASN A 156 12.03 14.51 10.98
CA ASN A 156 11.33 15.14 9.86
C ASN A 156 10.27 16.15 10.34
N LEU A 157 9.50 15.81 11.38
CA LEU A 157 8.54 16.76 11.97
C LEU A 157 9.24 17.97 12.59
N THR A 158 10.31 17.73 13.36
CA THR A 158 11.13 18.80 13.95
C THR A 158 11.70 19.74 12.88
N LYS A 159 12.26 19.19 11.79
CA LYS A 159 12.77 20.00 10.66
C LYS A 159 11.68 20.79 9.94
N SER A 160 10.46 20.30 9.94
CA SER A 160 9.31 20.99 9.37
C SER A 160 8.63 21.94 10.37
N HIS A 161 9.20 22.16 11.55
CA HIS A 161 8.65 22.99 12.63
C HIS A 161 7.23 22.56 13.05
N ILE A 162 6.93 21.25 12.98
CA ILE A 162 5.68 20.67 13.43
C ILE A 162 5.84 20.23 14.88
N GLU A 163 4.97 20.70 15.76
CA GLU A 163 4.97 20.32 17.15
C GLU A 163 4.40 18.91 17.33
N ILE A 164 5.05 18.10 18.16
CA ILE A 164 4.60 16.75 18.50
C ILE A 164 4.05 16.79 19.93
N ILE A 165 2.76 16.52 20.05
CA ILE A 165 2.06 16.47 21.33
C ILE A 165 1.86 14.98 21.67
N HIS A 166 2.60 14.51 22.66
CA HIS A 166 2.49 13.13 23.11
C HIS A 166 1.33 12.95 24.08
N GLY A 167 0.40 12.06 23.77
CA GLY A 167 -0.73 11.71 24.63
C GLY A 167 -1.97 11.33 23.85
N HIS A 168 -2.99 10.93 24.59
CA HIS A 168 -4.29 10.56 24.05
C HIS A 168 -5.15 11.81 23.86
N ALA A 169 -5.65 12.01 22.65
CA ALA A 169 -6.50 13.14 22.32
C ALA A 169 -7.96 12.83 22.62
N ALA A 170 -8.66 13.78 23.24
CA ALA A 170 -10.11 13.75 23.41
C ALA A 170 -10.71 15.09 23.01
N PHE A 171 -11.87 15.08 22.36
CA PHE A 171 -12.62 16.32 22.13
C PHE A 171 -13.30 16.75 23.43
N THR A 172 -13.32 18.04 23.69
CA THR A 172 -14.03 18.64 24.82
C THR A 172 -15.45 19.06 24.41
N CYS A 173 -16.27 19.45 25.38
CA CYS A 173 -17.60 20.02 25.16
C CYS A 173 -17.58 21.56 24.98
N ASP A 174 -16.41 22.15 24.71
CA ASP A 174 -16.30 23.59 24.51
C ASP A 174 -17.06 24.03 23.23
N PRO A 175 -17.55 25.28 23.13
CA PRO A 175 -18.32 25.77 21.99
C PRO A 175 -17.57 25.67 20.66
N GLU A 176 -16.26 25.86 20.69
CA GLU A 176 -15.37 25.66 19.52
C GLU A 176 -14.67 24.30 19.63
N PRO A 177 -14.42 23.63 18.48
CA PRO A 177 -13.73 22.36 18.47
C PRO A 177 -12.39 22.45 19.19
N THR A 178 -12.32 21.86 20.39
CA THR A 178 -11.15 21.88 21.25
C THR A 178 -10.73 20.45 21.57
N VAL A 179 -9.43 20.21 21.48
CA VAL A 179 -8.82 18.90 21.77
C VAL A 179 -8.03 18.99 23.07
N GLU A 180 -8.31 18.10 24.01
CA GLU A 180 -7.58 17.95 25.24
C GLU A 180 -6.58 16.78 25.13
N VAL A 181 -5.34 17.03 25.58
CA VAL A 181 -4.30 16.02 25.70
C VAL A 181 -3.58 16.22 27.03
N ASN A 182 -3.61 15.23 27.90
CA ASN A 182 -2.97 15.28 29.22
C ASN A 182 -3.35 16.53 30.06
N GLY A 183 -4.61 16.96 29.99
CA GLY A 183 -5.13 18.13 30.72
C GLY A 183 -4.85 19.49 30.05
N ASN A 184 -4.14 19.50 28.91
CA ASN A 184 -3.90 20.71 28.13
C ASN A 184 -4.89 20.80 26.96
N LYS A 185 -5.43 21.98 26.70
CA LYS A 185 -6.37 22.25 25.62
C LYS A 185 -5.70 22.88 24.40
N TYR A 186 -6.02 22.36 23.23
CA TYR A 186 -5.50 22.79 21.95
C TYR A 186 -6.63 23.09 20.97
N THR A 187 -6.51 24.17 20.22
CA THR A 187 -7.49 24.58 19.22
C THR A 187 -6.86 24.77 17.85
N ALA A 188 -7.65 24.53 16.81
CA ALA A 188 -7.29 24.86 15.44
C ALA A 188 -8.57 25.04 14.61
N PRO A 189 -8.58 25.97 13.60
CA PRO A 189 -9.69 26.06 12.66
C PRO A 189 -9.85 24.79 11.82
N HIS A 190 -8.78 24.01 11.69
CA HIS A 190 -8.78 22.73 10.96
C HIS A 190 -8.22 21.62 11.83
N ILE A 191 -9.03 20.57 12.09
CA ILE A 191 -8.64 19.39 12.85
C ILE A 191 -8.79 18.16 11.97
N LEU A 192 -7.70 17.41 11.81
CA LEU A 192 -7.70 16.13 11.09
C LEU A 192 -7.71 14.97 12.10
N ILE A 193 -8.65 14.05 11.95
CA ILE A 193 -8.66 12.76 12.64
C ILE A 193 -8.03 11.71 11.72
N ALA A 194 -6.87 11.19 12.12
CA ALA A 194 -6.09 10.21 11.38
C ALA A 194 -5.57 9.09 12.30
N THR A 195 -6.44 8.62 13.19
CA THR A 195 -6.11 7.69 14.28
C THR A 195 -5.90 6.24 13.81
N GLY A 196 -6.18 5.93 12.53
CA GLY A 196 -6.03 4.59 11.98
C GLY A 196 -7.08 3.60 12.51
N GLY A 197 -6.70 2.34 12.58
CA GLY A 197 -7.51 1.25 13.11
C GLY A 197 -6.67 0.32 13.98
N VAL A 198 -7.35 -0.51 14.75
CA VAL A 198 -6.75 -1.57 15.55
C VAL A 198 -7.31 -2.93 15.12
N PRO A 199 -6.51 -4.01 15.17
CA PRO A 199 -7.01 -5.34 14.86
C PRO A 199 -8.04 -5.77 15.90
N SER A 200 -9.18 -6.31 15.42
CA SER A 200 -10.24 -6.83 16.27
C SER A 200 -10.05 -8.31 16.56
N ARG A 201 -10.54 -8.75 17.73
CA ARG A 201 -10.66 -10.15 18.12
C ARG A 201 -12.13 -10.50 18.35
N PRO A 202 -12.53 -11.75 18.11
CA PRO A 202 -13.83 -12.21 18.58
C PRO A 202 -13.96 -11.98 20.10
N GLN A 203 -15.17 -11.68 20.54
CA GLN A 203 -15.43 -11.58 21.98
C GLN A 203 -15.40 -12.98 22.60
N GLU A 204 -15.00 -13.08 23.88
CA GLU A 204 -14.97 -14.33 24.64
C GLU A 204 -16.35 -14.99 24.69
N SER A 205 -17.42 -14.18 24.68
CA SER A 205 -18.81 -14.65 24.61
C SER A 205 -19.19 -15.30 23.27
N GLN A 206 -18.47 -14.96 22.20
CA GLN A 206 -18.70 -15.51 20.86
C GLN A 206 -17.85 -16.76 20.61
N ILE A 207 -16.60 -16.73 21.05
CA ILE A 207 -15.65 -17.84 20.93
C ILE A 207 -14.90 -17.99 22.25
N PRO A 208 -15.26 -18.97 23.08
CA PRO A 208 -14.54 -19.26 24.31
C PRO A 208 -13.06 -19.54 24.03
N GLY A 209 -12.17 -18.86 24.75
CA GLY A 209 -10.71 -18.94 24.54
C GLY A 209 -10.17 -17.96 23.52
N ALA A 210 -10.98 -17.09 22.92
CA ALA A 210 -10.51 -16.09 21.94
C ALA A 210 -9.48 -15.12 22.54
N CYS A 211 -9.55 -14.87 23.86
CA CYS A 211 -8.59 -14.03 24.58
C CYS A 211 -7.17 -14.61 24.60
N LEU A 212 -7.00 -15.93 24.42
CA LEU A 212 -5.69 -16.61 24.37
C LEU A 212 -4.96 -16.40 23.05
N GLY A 213 -5.69 -16.01 21.99
CA GLY A 213 -5.12 -15.69 20.69
C GLY A 213 -4.44 -14.32 20.67
N ILE A 214 -3.45 -14.15 19.78
CA ILE A 214 -2.82 -12.87 19.50
C ILE A 214 -3.42 -12.26 18.22
N THR A 215 -3.33 -10.94 18.09
CA THR A 215 -3.69 -10.25 16.85
C THR A 215 -2.49 -10.18 15.89
N SER A 216 -2.68 -9.62 14.69
CA SER A 216 -1.59 -9.33 13.75
C SER A 216 -0.49 -8.46 14.37
N ASP A 217 -0.83 -7.55 15.28
CA ASP A 217 0.17 -6.72 15.98
C ASP A 217 1.01 -7.58 16.93
N GLY A 218 0.38 -8.54 17.61
CA GLY A 218 1.05 -9.50 18.49
C GLY A 218 2.04 -10.41 17.76
N PHE A 219 1.82 -10.70 16.47
CA PHE A 219 2.77 -11.45 15.65
C PHE A 219 4.18 -10.84 15.67
N PHE A 220 4.29 -9.52 15.61
CA PHE A 220 5.58 -8.85 15.64
C PHE A 220 6.25 -8.82 17.02
N GLN A 221 5.51 -9.20 18.07
CA GLN A 221 6.02 -9.29 19.43
C GLN A 221 6.56 -10.69 19.78
N LEU A 222 6.31 -11.69 18.92
CA LEU A 222 6.80 -13.06 19.15
C LEU A 222 8.32 -13.07 19.31
N GLU A 223 8.79 -13.72 20.39
CA GLU A 223 10.22 -13.86 20.69
C GLU A 223 10.85 -15.07 19.97
N GLU A 224 10.03 -16.05 19.60
CA GLU A 224 10.45 -17.28 18.93
C GLU A 224 9.50 -17.64 17.81
N LEU A 225 9.98 -18.40 16.81
CA LEU A 225 9.12 -18.98 15.80
C LEU A 225 8.26 -20.06 16.43
N PRO A 226 6.92 -19.96 16.41
CA PRO A 226 6.06 -21.01 16.94
C PRO A 226 6.20 -22.29 16.10
N GLY A 227 6.39 -23.44 16.73
CA GLY A 227 6.47 -24.72 16.02
C GLY A 227 5.16 -25.11 15.31
N ARG A 228 4.01 -24.60 15.82
CA ARG A 228 2.67 -24.78 15.24
C ARG A 228 1.90 -23.48 15.33
N SER A 229 1.21 -23.11 14.27
CA SER A 229 0.43 -21.89 14.18
C SER A 229 -0.96 -22.16 13.62
N VAL A 230 -1.98 -21.58 14.22
CA VAL A 230 -3.33 -21.54 13.67
C VAL A 230 -3.71 -20.10 13.45
N ILE A 231 -4.00 -19.74 12.20
CA ILE A 231 -4.37 -18.38 11.80
C ILE A 231 -5.87 -18.40 11.46
N VAL A 232 -6.61 -17.44 11.99
CA VAL A 232 -8.05 -17.33 11.76
C VAL A 232 -8.32 -16.09 10.92
N GLY A 233 -8.78 -16.28 9.68
CA GLY A 233 -9.11 -15.22 8.75
C GLY A 233 -8.77 -15.58 7.31
N ALA A 234 -9.41 -14.91 6.35
CA ALA A 234 -9.24 -15.13 4.92
C ALA A 234 -8.79 -13.87 4.16
N GLY A 235 -8.47 -12.79 4.87
CA GLY A 235 -7.98 -11.53 4.30
C GLY A 235 -6.48 -11.55 4.06
N TYR A 236 -5.97 -10.48 3.43
CA TYR A 236 -4.57 -10.38 3.04
C TYR A 236 -3.58 -10.53 4.21
N ILE A 237 -3.88 -9.98 5.39
CA ILE A 237 -3.01 -10.11 6.58
C ILE A 237 -2.86 -11.59 6.99
N ALA A 238 -3.96 -12.35 6.99
CA ALA A 238 -3.95 -13.76 7.35
C ALA A 238 -3.13 -14.58 6.34
N VAL A 239 -3.30 -14.33 5.04
CA VAL A 239 -2.55 -14.97 3.95
C VAL A 239 -1.05 -14.67 4.07
N GLU A 240 -0.68 -13.41 4.29
CA GLU A 240 0.71 -12.97 4.43
C GLU A 240 1.41 -13.61 5.63
N ILE A 241 0.77 -13.58 6.81
CA ILE A 241 1.33 -14.17 8.04
C ILE A 241 1.43 -15.70 7.90
N ALA A 242 0.42 -16.35 7.31
CA ALA A 242 0.44 -17.79 7.08
C ALA A 242 1.61 -18.20 6.19
N GLY A 243 1.83 -17.49 5.08
CA GLY A 243 2.97 -17.72 4.18
C GLY A 243 4.32 -17.54 4.88
N ILE A 244 4.48 -16.44 5.63
CA ILE A 244 5.72 -16.16 6.38
C ILE A 244 6.01 -17.28 7.38
N LEU A 245 5.04 -17.67 8.21
CA LEU A 245 5.24 -18.68 9.25
C LEU A 245 5.56 -20.05 8.64
N SER A 246 4.83 -20.44 7.59
CA SER A 246 5.05 -21.70 6.88
C SER A 246 6.45 -21.76 6.25
N ALA A 247 6.82 -20.74 5.49
CA ALA A 247 8.14 -20.68 4.81
C ALA A 247 9.33 -20.68 5.78
N LEU A 248 9.13 -20.19 7.00
CA LEU A 248 10.15 -20.18 8.05
C LEU A 248 10.14 -21.45 8.92
N GLY A 249 9.24 -22.42 8.65
CA GLY A 249 9.26 -23.75 9.26
C GLY A 249 8.21 -24.00 10.35
N SER A 250 7.24 -23.09 10.57
CA SER A 250 6.08 -23.36 11.42
C SER A 250 5.09 -24.30 10.73
N LYS A 251 4.57 -25.30 11.41
CA LYS A 251 3.42 -26.07 10.92
C LYS A 251 2.17 -25.18 11.01
N THR A 252 1.72 -24.70 9.86
CA THR A 252 0.70 -23.65 9.79
C THR A 252 -0.63 -24.18 9.30
N SER A 253 -1.73 -23.86 10.02
CA SER A 253 -3.11 -24.09 9.59
C SER A 253 -3.80 -22.74 9.44
N LEU A 254 -4.59 -22.56 8.38
CA LEU A 254 -5.36 -21.35 8.09
C LEU A 254 -6.87 -21.66 8.11
N MET A 255 -7.58 -21.13 9.10
CA MET A 255 -9.04 -21.32 9.25
C MET A 255 -9.80 -20.23 8.52
N ILE A 256 -10.62 -20.61 7.55
CA ILE A 256 -11.40 -19.67 6.74
C ILE A 256 -12.89 -20.02 6.75
N ARG A 257 -13.76 -19.00 6.71
CA ARG A 257 -15.22 -19.18 6.78
C ARG A 257 -15.83 -19.80 5.53
N HIS A 258 -15.19 -19.64 4.39
CA HIS A 258 -15.68 -20.06 3.08
C HIS A 258 -14.70 -21.02 2.42
N ASP A 259 -14.86 -21.24 1.12
CA ASP A 259 -14.06 -22.15 0.31
C ASP A 259 -12.68 -21.59 -0.08
N LYS A 260 -12.53 -20.25 -0.11
CA LYS A 260 -11.34 -19.57 -0.63
C LYS A 260 -10.94 -18.39 0.24
N VAL A 261 -9.64 -18.03 0.17
CA VAL A 261 -9.11 -16.77 0.70
C VAL A 261 -9.35 -15.61 -0.26
N LEU A 262 -9.19 -14.38 0.22
CA LEU A 262 -9.19 -13.15 -0.60
C LEU A 262 -10.42 -13.01 -1.52
N ARG A 263 -11.62 -13.34 -1.03
CA ARG A 263 -12.86 -13.36 -1.83
C ARG A 263 -13.25 -12.01 -2.45
N ASN A 264 -12.66 -10.90 -1.99
CA ASN A 264 -12.84 -9.57 -2.56
C ASN A 264 -11.91 -9.30 -3.76
N PHE A 265 -11.04 -10.24 -4.08
CA PHE A 265 -10.16 -10.20 -5.24
C PHE A 265 -10.82 -10.95 -6.41
N ASP A 266 -10.27 -10.79 -7.62
CA ASP A 266 -10.76 -11.54 -8.77
C ASP A 266 -10.76 -13.04 -8.49
N SER A 267 -11.78 -13.75 -8.99
CA SER A 267 -12.04 -15.16 -8.67
C SER A 267 -10.90 -16.09 -9.06
N ILE A 268 -10.19 -15.81 -10.17
CA ILE A 268 -9.03 -16.60 -10.59
C ILE A 268 -7.87 -16.43 -9.60
N ILE A 269 -7.66 -15.21 -9.10
CA ILE A 269 -6.61 -14.90 -8.12
C ILE A 269 -6.93 -15.55 -6.77
N SER A 270 -8.17 -15.42 -6.31
CA SER A 270 -8.63 -16.04 -5.06
C SER A 270 -8.46 -17.56 -5.08
N SER A 271 -8.83 -18.22 -6.22
CA SER A 271 -8.68 -19.66 -6.40
C SER A 271 -7.22 -20.08 -6.43
N ASN A 272 -6.41 -19.45 -7.28
CA ASN A 272 -4.98 -19.77 -7.38
C ASN A 272 -4.22 -19.52 -6.08
N CYS A 273 -4.51 -18.42 -5.38
CA CYS A 273 -3.90 -18.14 -4.07
C CYS A 273 -4.23 -19.22 -3.04
N THR A 274 -5.49 -19.71 -3.02
CA THR A 274 -5.90 -20.80 -2.12
C THR A 274 -5.16 -22.10 -2.45
N GLU A 275 -5.05 -22.45 -3.73
CA GLU A 275 -4.30 -23.62 -4.19
C GLU A 275 -2.81 -23.53 -3.84
N GLU A 276 -2.18 -22.37 -4.04
CA GLU A 276 -0.76 -22.18 -3.73
C GLU A 276 -0.46 -22.23 -2.22
N LEU A 277 -1.38 -21.75 -1.37
CA LEU A 277 -1.27 -21.93 0.08
C LEU A 277 -1.29 -23.43 0.45
N GLU A 278 -2.20 -24.21 -0.12
CA GLU A 278 -2.28 -25.66 0.09
C GLU A 278 -1.02 -26.37 -0.43
N ASN A 279 -0.53 -26.01 -1.64
CA ASN A 279 0.67 -26.55 -2.26
C ASN A 279 1.95 -26.24 -1.43
N SER A 280 1.99 -25.10 -0.74
CA SER A 280 3.09 -24.72 0.15
C SER A 280 3.06 -25.42 1.53
N GLY A 281 2.10 -26.33 1.73
CA GLY A 281 1.97 -27.13 2.95
C GLY A 281 1.18 -26.46 4.08
N ILE A 282 0.48 -25.38 3.80
CA ILE A 282 -0.46 -24.76 4.74
C ILE A 282 -1.78 -25.54 4.70
N GLU A 283 -2.22 -26.01 5.86
CA GLU A 283 -3.49 -26.69 6.00
C GLU A 283 -4.64 -25.66 5.98
N VAL A 284 -5.37 -25.56 4.85
CA VAL A 284 -6.49 -24.61 4.72
C VAL A 284 -7.79 -25.28 5.21
N LEU A 285 -8.24 -24.88 6.41
CA LEU A 285 -9.46 -25.38 7.04
C LEU A 285 -10.65 -24.53 6.56
N LYS A 286 -11.32 -25.01 5.51
CA LYS A 286 -12.46 -24.33 4.87
C LYS A 286 -13.73 -24.48 5.68
N TYR A 287 -14.70 -23.56 5.48
CA TYR A 287 -16.04 -23.56 6.12
C TYR A 287 -16.03 -23.54 7.65
N SER A 288 -14.99 -22.98 8.26
CA SER A 288 -14.91 -22.79 9.71
C SER A 288 -15.89 -21.70 10.16
N GLN A 289 -17.05 -22.09 10.73
CA GLN A 289 -18.07 -21.14 11.22
C GLN A 289 -17.77 -20.69 12.64
N GLY A 290 -18.00 -19.39 12.92
CA GLY A 290 -17.97 -18.88 14.29
C GLY A 290 -17.48 -17.45 14.50
N ILE A 291 -16.89 -16.79 13.48
CA ILE A 291 -16.45 -15.39 13.61
C ILE A 291 -17.29 -14.49 12.72
N GLN A 292 -18.31 -13.84 13.31
CA GLN A 292 -18.98 -12.67 12.71
C GLN A 292 -18.26 -11.41 13.21
N THR A 293 -17.78 -10.59 12.29
CA THR A 293 -17.32 -9.24 12.61
C THR A 293 -18.34 -8.27 12.09
N ASP A 294 -18.70 -7.29 12.88
CA ASP A 294 -19.49 -6.34 12.66
C ASP A 294 -19.26 -5.06 12.69
N ASP A 295 -19.96 -4.28 12.75
CA ASP A 295 -20.30 -2.88 12.46
C ASP A 295 -19.28 -1.91 13.07
N LYS A 296 -18.41 -1.52 12.49
CA LYS A 296 -17.90 -0.41 11.73
C LYS A 296 -17.98 0.94 12.44
N GLY A 297 -17.21 1.14 13.48
CA GLY A 297 -16.92 2.47 14.02
C GLY A 297 -16.13 3.38 13.06
N HIS A 298 -16.26 3.25 11.74
CA HIS A 298 -15.58 4.11 10.78
C HIS A 298 -16.23 5.49 10.73
N ILE A 299 -15.38 6.52 10.68
CA ILE A 299 -15.85 7.90 10.47
C ILE A 299 -16.33 8.05 9.03
N ILE A 300 -17.60 8.43 8.86
CA ILE A 300 -18.16 8.72 7.55
C ILE A 300 -17.60 10.05 7.07
N VAL A 301 -17.02 10.08 5.88
CA VAL A 301 -16.52 11.28 5.22
C VAL A 301 -17.04 11.37 3.78
N ASP A 302 -17.17 12.61 3.28
CA ASP A 302 -17.41 12.86 1.86
C ASP A 302 -16.14 12.59 1.00
N GLU A 303 -16.21 12.89 -0.29
CA GLU A 303 -15.10 12.72 -1.24
C GLU A 303 -13.92 13.66 -0.96
N PHE A 304 -14.16 14.73 -0.20
CA PHE A 304 -13.17 15.73 0.20
C PHE A 304 -12.64 15.53 1.62
N GLN A 305 -12.95 14.39 2.24
CA GLN A 305 -12.57 14.00 3.60
C GLN A 305 -13.20 14.89 4.70
N ASN A 306 -14.28 15.66 4.41
CA ASN A 306 -15.02 16.37 5.43
C ASN A 306 -15.88 15.39 6.24
N THR A 307 -15.91 15.59 7.56
CA THR A 307 -16.90 14.93 8.43
C THR A 307 -18.22 15.75 8.46
N SER A 308 -19.19 15.32 9.22
CA SER A 308 -20.45 16.07 9.45
C SER A 308 -20.22 17.36 10.26
N VAL A 309 -19.06 17.60 10.82
CA VAL A 309 -18.72 18.78 11.61
C VAL A 309 -17.76 19.67 10.83
N LYS A 310 -18.14 20.94 10.62
CA LYS A 310 -17.30 21.91 9.90
C LYS A 310 -15.94 22.07 10.57
N GLY A 311 -14.86 22.00 9.77
CA GLY A 311 -13.48 22.14 10.25
C GLY A 311 -12.87 20.84 10.80
N ILE A 312 -13.62 19.72 10.82
CA ILE A 312 -13.13 18.40 11.23
C ILE A 312 -13.09 17.47 10.02
N TYR A 313 -11.96 16.81 9.84
CA TYR A 313 -11.64 15.92 8.71
C TYR A 313 -11.16 14.57 9.20
N ALA A 314 -11.28 13.53 8.34
CA ALA A 314 -10.73 12.21 8.63
C ALA A 314 -10.12 11.57 7.37
N VAL A 315 -9.01 10.85 7.53
CA VAL A 315 -8.31 10.13 6.45
C VAL A 315 -7.76 8.80 6.94
N GLY A 316 -7.55 7.88 6.00
CA GLY A 316 -6.97 6.57 6.28
C GLY A 316 -7.98 5.58 6.86
N ASP A 317 -7.49 4.62 7.63
CA ASP A 317 -8.24 3.46 8.10
C ASP A 317 -9.46 3.82 8.94
N VAL A 318 -9.41 4.94 9.65
CA VAL A 318 -10.54 5.44 10.45
C VAL A 318 -11.79 5.74 9.59
N CYS A 319 -11.64 5.92 8.27
CA CYS A 319 -12.74 6.12 7.33
C CYS A 319 -13.30 4.84 6.72
N GLY A 320 -12.66 3.70 6.93
CA GLY A 320 -13.07 2.41 6.35
C GLY A 320 -12.96 2.30 4.83
N LYS A 321 -12.32 3.26 4.16
CA LYS A 321 -12.14 3.28 2.70
C LYS A 321 -10.71 2.88 2.36
N ALA A 322 -10.51 1.82 1.54
CA ALA A 322 -9.22 1.38 1.03
C ALA A 322 -8.10 1.45 2.08
N LEU A 323 -8.05 0.46 2.97
CA LEU A 323 -7.15 0.38 4.14
C LEU A 323 -5.69 0.15 3.72
N LEU A 324 -5.10 1.13 3.02
CA LEU A 324 -3.77 1.07 2.44
C LEU A 324 -2.98 2.33 2.79
N THR A 325 -1.76 2.13 3.26
CA THR A 325 -0.84 3.22 3.60
C THR A 325 -0.67 4.28 2.51
N PRO A 326 -0.44 3.93 1.21
CA PRO A 326 -0.31 4.93 0.16
C PRO A 326 -1.59 5.75 -0.06
N VAL A 327 -2.76 5.15 0.18
CA VAL A 327 -4.06 5.83 0.08
C VAL A 327 -4.20 6.87 1.19
N ALA A 328 -3.88 6.50 2.43
CA ALA A 328 -3.89 7.44 3.55
C ALA A 328 -2.94 8.63 3.32
N ILE A 329 -1.73 8.35 2.80
CA ILE A 329 -0.74 9.38 2.44
C ILE A 329 -1.28 10.31 1.34
N ALA A 330 -1.84 9.74 0.28
CA ALA A 330 -2.35 10.51 -0.86
C ALA A 330 -3.57 11.36 -0.45
N ALA A 331 -4.50 10.79 0.32
CA ALA A 331 -5.66 11.51 0.86
C ALA A 331 -5.23 12.69 1.75
N GLY A 332 -4.29 12.46 2.67
CA GLY A 332 -3.76 13.51 3.53
C GLY A 332 -3.08 14.65 2.76
N ARG A 333 -2.30 14.35 1.72
CA ARG A 333 -1.69 15.37 0.85
C ARG A 333 -2.73 16.17 0.07
N LYS A 334 -3.75 15.51 -0.50
CA LYS A 334 -4.85 16.17 -1.22
C LYS A 334 -5.63 17.10 -0.30
N LEU A 335 -5.93 16.66 0.92
CA LEU A 335 -6.58 17.50 1.93
C LEU A 335 -5.74 18.76 2.23
N ALA A 336 -4.42 18.61 2.45
CA ALA A 336 -3.54 19.76 2.70
C ALA A 336 -3.48 20.73 1.50
N HIS A 337 -3.45 20.24 0.28
CA HIS A 337 -3.52 21.09 -0.92
C HIS A 337 -4.83 21.88 -0.98
N ARG A 338 -5.96 21.25 -0.61
CA ARG A 338 -7.26 21.93 -0.58
C ARG A 338 -7.31 23.02 0.49
N LEU A 339 -6.86 22.73 1.70
CA LEU A 339 -6.97 23.64 2.82
C LEU A 339 -5.98 24.83 2.77
N PHE A 340 -4.78 24.60 2.22
CA PHE A 340 -3.66 25.56 2.36
C PHE A 340 -3.05 26.02 1.03
N GLU A 341 -3.53 25.51 -0.10
CA GLU A 341 -3.05 25.90 -1.43
C GLU A 341 -4.20 26.38 -2.34
N CYS A 342 -5.37 26.62 -1.76
CA CYS A 342 -6.58 27.11 -2.46
C CYS A 342 -6.98 26.21 -3.67
N LYS A 343 -6.67 24.91 -3.62
CA LYS A 343 -7.06 23.94 -4.65
C LYS A 343 -8.37 23.26 -4.25
N GLU A 344 -9.48 23.97 -4.41
CA GLU A 344 -10.81 23.55 -3.95
C GLU A 344 -11.20 22.14 -4.42
N ASP A 345 -10.81 21.77 -5.65
CA ASP A 345 -11.09 20.46 -6.25
C ASP A 345 -10.09 19.35 -5.86
N SER A 346 -9.13 19.65 -4.97
CA SER A 346 -8.13 18.67 -4.58
C SER A 346 -8.73 17.59 -3.69
N LYS A 347 -9.02 16.44 -4.30
CA LYS A 347 -9.51 15.23 -3.65
C LYS A 347 -8.73 14.01 -4.14
N LEU A 348 -8.73 12.94 -3.36
CA LEU A 348 -8.21 11.65 -3.82
C LEU A 348 -9.26 10.97 -4.68
N ASP A 349 -8.86 10.56 -5.87
CA ASP A 349 -9.62 9.63 -6.69
C ASP A 349 -9.36 8.21 -6.15
N TYR A 350 -10.39 7.59 -5.59
CA TYR A 350 -10.34 6.23 -5.04
C TYR A 350 -10.53 5.14 -6.09
N ASP A 351 -10.74 5.50 -7.36
CA ASP A 351 -10.85 4.52 -8.44
C ASP A 351 -9.47 4.00 -8.85
N ASN A 352 -9.43 2.73 -9.20
CA ASN A 352 -8.23 2.06 -9.70
C ASN A 352 -7.00 2.17 -8.78
N ILE A 353 -7.21 1.99 -7.48
CA ILE A 353 -6.12 1.93 -6.51
C ILE A 353 -5.39 0.60 -6.66
N PRO A 354 -4.09 0.60 -6.99
CA PRO A 354 -3.33 -0.63 -7.05
C PRO A 354 -3.13 -1.21 -5.66
N THR A 355 -3.30 -2.52 -5.56
CA THR A 355 -3.16 -3.27 -4.31
C THR A 355 -2.23 -4.45 -4.50
N VAL A 356 -1.35 -4.67 -3.55
CA VAL A 356 -0.45 -5.83 -3.50
C VAL A 356 -0.70 -6.62 -2.22
N VAL A 357 -0.84 -7.94 -2.37
CA VAL A 357 -0.81 -8.88 -1.25
C VAL A 357 0.49 -9.66 -1.33
N PHE A 358 1.28 -9.63 -0.27
CA PHE A 358 2.56 -10.33 -0.18
C PHE A 358 2.36 -11.79 0.22
N SER A 359 1.54 -12.49 -0.58
CA SER A 359 1.45 -13.96 -0.57
C SER A 359 2.70 -14.59 -1.21
N HIS A 360 2.78 -15.90 -1.21
CA HIS A 360 3.85 -16.66 -1.84
C HIS A 360 3.27 -17.55 -2.96
N PRO A 361 3.35 -17.08 -4.24
CA PRO A 361 3.92 -15.85 -4.77
C PRO A 361 3.01 -14.61 -4.54
N PRO A 362 3.55 -13.38 -4.68
CA PRO A 362 2.80 -12.16 -4.47
C PRO A 362 1.68 -11.96 -5.48
N ILE A 363 0.63 -11.24 -5.05
CA ILE A 363 -0.50 -10.86 -5.88
C ILE A 363 -0.47 -9.34 -6.11
N GLY A 364 -0.75 -8.94 -7.34
CA GLY A 364 -0.97 -7.54 -7.69
C GLY A 364 -2.33 -7.38 -8.39
N THR A 365 -3.09 -6.37 -7.99
CA THR A 365 -4.40 -6.08 -8.59
C THR A 365 -4.65 -4.59 -8.69
N VAL A 366 -5.28 -4.17 -9.77
CA VAL A 366 -5.76 -2.80 -9.99
C VAL A 366 -7.03 -2.81 -10.83
N GLY A 367 -7.97 -1.95 -10.50
CA GLY A 367 -9.24 -1.80 -11.23
C GLY A 367 -10.29 -2.84 -10.84
N LEU A 368 -11.23 -3.05 -11.74
CA LEU A 368 -12.40 -3.90 -11.54
C LEU A 368 -12.07 -5.38 -11.75
N THR A 369 -12.63 -6.24 -10.91
CA THR A 369 -12.72 -7.66 -11.18
C THR A 369 -13.64 -7.92 -12.38
N GLU A 370 -13.60 -9.12 -12.96
CA GLU A 370 -14.51 -9.50 -14.04
C GLU A 370 -15.97 -9.34 -13.64
N ASP A 371 -16.35 -9.81 -12.45
CA ASP A 371 -17.71 -9.73 -11.96
C ASP A 371 -18.19 -8.29 -11.78
N GLU A 372 -17.34 -7.43 -11.23
CA GLU A 372 -17.62 -5.99 -11.09
C GLU A 372 -17.72 -5.29 -12.44
N ALA A 373 -16.88 -5.65 -13.40
CA ALA A 373 -16.94 -5.13 -14.76
C ALA A 373 -18.23 -5.58 -15.46
N ILE A 374 -18.62 -6.84 -15.35
CA ILE A 374 -19.89 -7.35 -15.89
C ILE A 374 -21.08 -6.64 -15.24
N TYR A 375 -21.05 -6.43 -13.93
CA TYR A 375 -22.11 -5.70 -13.24
C TYR A 375 -22.24 -4.25 -13.75
N LYS A 376 -21.08 -3.61 -13.99
CA LYS A 376 -21.02 -2.19 -14.36
C LYS A 376 -21.33 -1.92 -15.84
N TYR A 377 -20.85 -2.80 -16.73
CA TYR A 377 -20.88 -2.57 -18.19
C TYR A 377 -21.79 -3.51 -18.96
N GLY A 378 -22.29 -4.57 -18.33
CA GLY A 378 -23.00 -5.66 -19.01
C GLY A 378 -22.04 -6.73 -19.56
N LYS A 379 -22.46 -7.98 -19.52
CA LYS A 379 -21.63 -9.12 -19.92
C LYS A 379 -21.14 -9.05 -21.37
N GLU A 380 -21.98 -8.52 -22.25
CA GLU A 380 -21.71 -8.37 -23.68
C GLU A 380 -20.64 -7.31 -23.99
N ASN A 381 -20.38 -6.40 -23.05
CA ASN A 381 -19.40 -5.32 -23.18
C ASN A 381 -18.10 -5.60 -22.43
N VAL A 382 -17.97 -6.78 -21.81
CA VAL A 382 -16.77 -7.17 -21.07
C VAL A 382 -16.06 -8.32 -21.78
N LYS A 383 -14.76 -8.14 -21.97
CA LYS A 383 -13.87 -9.14 -22.55
C LYS A 383 -12.68 -9.34 -21.64
N THR A 384 -12.29 -10.57 -21.41
CA THR A 384 -11.15 -10.91 -20.56
C THR A 384 -10.08 -11.64 -21.34
N TYR A 385 -8.84 -11.35 -20.99
CA TYR A 385 -7.66 -12.01 -21.50
C TYR A 385 -6.88 -12.57 -20.32
N SER A 386 -6.46 -13.82 -20.37
CA SER A 386 -5.72 -14.42 -19.27
C SER A 386 -4.66 -15.39 -19.75
N THR A 387 -3.59 -15.48 -19.00
CA THR A 387 -2.53 -16.47 -19.20
C THR A 387 -2.12 -17.10 -17.88
N THR A 388 -1.68 -18.34 -17.96
CA THR A 388 -1.09 -19.06 -16.84
C THR A 388 0.17 -19.74 -17.34
N PHE A 389 1.31 -19.42 -16.76
CA PHE A 389 2.60 -19.95 -17.19
C PHE A 389 3.52 -20.18 -16.00
N THR A 390 4.60 -20.90 -16.24
CA THR A 390 5.68 -21.04 -15.25
C THR A 390 6.77 -20.02 -15.58
N PRO A 391 7.07 -19.07 -14.69
CA PRO A 391 8.14 -18.09 -14.91
C PRO A 391 9.48 -18.76 -15.21
N MET A 392 10.33 -18.10 -16.01
CA MET A 392 11.65 -18.62 -16.38
C MET A 392 12.53 -18.93 -15.16
N TYR A 393 12.33 -18.23 -14.05
CA TYR A 393 12.97 -18.56 -12.77
C TYR A 393 12.79 -20.05 -12.39
N HIS A 394 11.64 -20.60 -12.67
CA HIS A 394 11.30 -22.00 -12.38
C HIS A 394 11.65 -22.99 -13.51
N ALA A 395 12.37 -22.55 -14.55
CA ALA A 395 12.74 -23.43 -15.65
C ALA A 395 13.53 -24.66 -15.17
N VAL A 396 14.43 -24.46 -14.22
CA VAL A 396 15.34 -25.48 -13.69
C VAL A 396 15.00 -25.97 -12.28
N THR A 397 14.09 -25.29 -11.55
CA THR A 397 13.70 -25.69 -10.19
C THR A 397 12.72 -26.86 -10.18
N LYS A 398 12.71 -27.67 -9.13
CA LYS A 398 11.66 -28.68 -8.90
C LYS A 398 10.33 -28.04 -8.60
N ARG A 399 10.33 -27.01 -7.76
CA ARG A 399 9.18 -26.16 -7.49
C ARG A 399 8.77 -25.42 -8.78
N LYS A 400 7.52 -25.57 -9.22
CA LYS A 400 6.97 -24.98 -10.44
C LYS A 400 5.81 -24.04 -10.13
N THR A 401 6.08 -23.03 -9.32
CA THR A 401 5.07 -22.02 -8.97
C THR A 401 4.61 -21.29 -10.23
N LYS A 402 3.31 -21.28 -10.45
CA LYS A 402 2.69 -20.64 -11.61
C LYS A 402 2.64 -19.12 -11.44
N CYS A 403 2.69 -18.45 -12.57
CA CYS A 403 2.26 -17.06 -12.71
C CYS A 403 0.93 -17.02 -13.44
N VAL A 404 -0.04 -16.29 -12.89
CA VAL A 404 -1.36 -16.09 -13.48
C VAL A 404 -1.53 -14.62 -13.74
N MET A 405 -1.95 -14.24 -14.93
CA MET A 405 -2.25 -12.85 -15.29
C MET A 405 -3.56 -12.77 -16.01
N LYS A 406 -4.36 -11.77 -15.66
CA LYS A 406 -5.67 -11.52 -16.26
C LYS A 406 -5.86 -10.03 -16.47
N MET A 407 -6.33 -9.69 -17.65
CA MET A 407 -6.73 -8.34 -18.05
C MET A 407 -8.24 -8.35 -18.29
N VAL A 408 -8.93 -7.40 -17.71
CA VAL A 408 -10.37 -7.18 -17.88
C VAL A 408 -10.55 -5.91 -18.71
N CYS A 409 -11.19 -6.05 -19.86
CA CYS A 409 -11.47 -4.96 -20.78
C CYS A 409 -12.97 -4.70 -20.85
N ALA A 410 -13.35 -3.46 -21.05
CA ALA A 410 -14.75 -3.07 -21.19
C ALA A 410 -14.91 -2.07 -22.35
N THR A 411 -16.15 -1.95 -22.84
CA THR A 411 -16.55 -1.12 -23.99
C THR A 411 -16.05 -1.63 -25.35
N ALA A 412 -16.57 -1.05 -26.43
CA ALA A 412 -16.19 -1.43 -27.80
C ALA A 412 -14.70 -1.18 -28.12
N GLU A 413 -14.07 -0.22 -27.43
CA GLU A 413 -12.66 0.13 -27.59
C GLU A 413 -11.73 -0.77 -26.76
N GLU A 414 -12.30 -1.74 -26.03
CA GLU A 414 -11.56 -2.63 -25.11
C GLU A 414 -10.69 -1.87 -24.11
N LYS A 415 -11.28 -0.82 -23.48
CA LYS A 415 -10.61 -0.10 -22.40
C LYS A 415 -10.24 -1.05 -21.27
N VAL A 416 -8.99 -1.06 -20.86
CA VAL A 416 -8.52 -1.87 -19.74
C VAL A 416 -9.05 -1.30 -18.43
N VAL A 417 -9.96 -2.02 -17.80
CA VAL A 417 -10.62 -1.62 -16.55
C VAL A 417 -10.14 -2.42 -15.33
N GLY A 418 -9.38 -3.50 -15.54
CA GLY A 418 -8.79 -4.29 -14.47
C GLY A 418 -7.58 -5.08 -14.94
N ILE A 419 -6.57 -5.19 -14.06
CA ILE A 419 -5.41 -6.09 -14.21
C ILE A 419 -5.21 -6.81 -12.90
N HIS A 420 -5.14 -8.15 -12.97
CA HIS A 420 -4.98 -9.02 -11.83
C HIS A 420 -3.87 -10.03 -12.13
N MET A 421 -2.92 -10.16 -11.21
CA MET A 421 -1.78 -11.04 -11.40
C MET A 421 -1.35 -11.69 -10.09
N GLN A 422 -0.84 -12.91 -10.19
CA GLN A 422 -0.16 -13.60 -9.11
C GLN A 422 1.08 -14.29 -9.66
N GLY A 423 2.24 -14.00 -9.09
CA GLY A 423 3.51 -14.59 -9.54
C GLY A 423 4.71 -13.80 -9.02
N ILE A 424 5.90 -14.34 -9.22
CA ILE A 424 7.15 -13.67 -8.84
C ILE A 424 7.25 -12.32 -9.56
N GLY A 425 7.48 -11.25 -8.80
CA GLY A 425 7.65 -9.88 -9.32
C GLY A 425 6.34 -9.12 -9.59
N CYS A 426 5.16 -9.71 -9.35
CA CYS A 426 3.88 -9.03 -9.53
C CYS A 426 3.75 -7.78 -8.64
N ASP A 427 4.37 -7.80 -7.47
CA ASP A 427 4.42 -6.69 -6.51
C ASP A 427 5.16 -5.46 -7.04
N GLU A 428 6.16 -5.65 -7.89
CA GLU A 428 6.93 -4.54 -8.49
C GLU A 428 6.35 -4.13 -9.86
N MET A 429 5.92 -5.09 -10.68
CA MET A 429 5.39 -4.83 -12.03
C MET A 429 4.09 -4.00 -12.01
N LEU A 430 3.21 -4.26 -11.04
CA LEU A 430 1.88 -3.67 -10.98
C LEU A 430 1.91 -2.15 -11.02
N GLN A 431 2.93 -1.50 -10.42
CA GLN A 431 2.99 -0.04 -10.35
C GLN A 431 2.99 0.60 -11.75
N GLY A 432 3.71 0.03 -12.71
CA GLY A 432 3.74 0.52 -14.09
C GLY A 432 2.41 0.31 -14.80
N PHE A 433 1.83 -0.87 -14.68
CA PHE A 433 0.54 -1.19 -15.32
C PHE A 433 -0.64 -0.42 -14.70
N ALA A 434 -0.58 -0.12 -13.40
CA ALA A 434 -1.57 0.71 -12.75
C ALA A 434 -1.62 2.14 -13.33
N VAL A 435 -0.48 2.68 -13.74
CA VAL A 435 -0.42 3.96 -14.46
C VAL A 435 -1.18 3.88 -15.78
N ALA A 436 -0.97 2.83 -16.57
CA ALA A 436 -1.67 2.62 -17.82
C ALA A 436 -3.20 2.50 -17.62
N VAL A 437 -3.65 1.71 -16.65
CA VAL A 437 -5.09 1.60 -16.30
C VAL A 437 -5.66 2.97 -15.89
N LYS A 438 -4.93 3.72 -15.06
CA LYS A 438 -5.35 5.06 -14.62
C LYS A 438 -5.44 6.06 -15.77
N MET A 439 -4.57 5.94 -16.76
CA MET A 439 -4.60 6.76 -18.00
C MET A 439 -5.73 6.34 -18.94
N GLY A 440 -6.39 5.22 -18.69
CA GLY A 440 -7.46 4.71 -19.53
C GLY A 440 -6.97 4.00 -20.78
N ALA A 441 -5.81 3.36 -20.72
CA ALA A 441 -5.25 2.59 -21.83
C ALA A 441 -6.21 1.50 -22.31
N THR A 442 -6.17 1.22 -23.60
CA THR A 442 -6.95 0.18 -24.26
C THR A 442 -6.10 -1.09 -24.43
N LYS A 443 -6.75 -2.20 -24.76
CA LYS A 443 -6.05 -3.44 -25.13
C LYS A 443 -5.09 -3.21 -26.30
N ALA A 444 -5.48 -2.40 -27.26
CA ALA A 444 -4.64 -2.04 -28.42
C ALA A 444 -3.37 -1.30 -28.01
N ASP A 445 -3.39 -0.44 -26.96
CA ASP A 445 -2.20 0.23 -26.46
C ASP A 445 -1.21 -0.78 -25.87
N PHE A 446 -1.70 -1.79 -25.17
CA PHE A 446 -0.88 -2.90 -24.67
C PHE A 446 -0.29 -3.70 -25.83
N ASP A 447 -1.09 -4.08 -26.82
CA ASP A 447 -0.65 -4.88 -27.98
C ASP A 447 0.38 -4.16 -28.85
N ASN A 448 0.33 -2.83 -28.90
CA ASN A 448 1.28 -2.01 -29.64
C ASN A 448 2.59 -1.73 -28.85
N THR A 449 2.62 -2.12 -27.57
CA THR A 449 3.81 -1.93 -26.75
C THR A 449 4.81 -3.08 -27.01
N VAL A 450 6.06 -2.73 -27.32
CA VAL A 450 7.11 -3.74 -27.51
C VAL A 450 7.44 -4.41 -26.19
N ALA A 451 7.40 -5.73 -26.18
CA ALA A 451 7.71 -6.54 -24.99
C ALA A 451 9.19 -6.46 -24.60
N ILE A 452 9.45 -6.55 -23.30
CA ILE A 452 10.81 -6.71 -22.76
C ILE A 452 11.05 -8.21 -22.56
N HIS A 453 11.84 -8.82 -23.43
CA HIS A 453 12.09 -10.27 -23.40
C HIS A 453 13.50 -10.58 -22.84
N PRO A 454 13.67 -11.62 -21.98
CA PRO A 454 12.62 -12.47 -21.42
C PRO A 454 12.20 -11.96 -20.01
N THR A 455 10.95 -11.62 -19.84
CA THR A 455 10.39 -11.19 -18.54
C THR A 455 8.96 -11.74 -18.35
N SER A 456 8.49 -11.86 -17.11
CA SER A 456 7.10 -12.20 -16.86
C SER A 456 6.14 -11.05 -17.24
N SER A 457 6.60 -9.80 -17.25
CA SER A 457 5.76 -8.64 -17.58
C SER A 457 5.36 -8.59 -19.05
N GLU A 458 6.15 -9.21 -19.96
CA GLU A 458 5.81 -9.28 -21.38
C GLU A 458 4.49 -9.99 -21.65
N GLU A 459 4.07 -10.91 -20.78
CA GLU A 459 2.83 -11.62 -20.93
C GLU A 459 1.60 -10.70 -20.96
N LEU A 460 1.64 -9.55 -20.27
CA LEU A 460 0.52 -8.59 -20.30
C LEU A 460 0.41 -7.82 -21.62
N VAL A 461 1.51 -7.62 -22.33
CA VAL A 461 1.50 -6.94 -23.64
C VAL A 461 1.39 -7.92 -24.81
N THR A 462 1.48 -9.20 -24.54
CA THR A 462 1.35 -10.27 -25.55
C THR A 462 0.07 -11.12 -25.39
N LEU A 463 -0.79 -10.84 -24.40
CA LEU A 463 -2.06 -11.51 -24.19
C LEU A 463 -2.94 -11.50 -25.46
N ARG A 464 -3.52 -12.66 -25.81
CA ARG A 464 -4.42 -12.85 -26.97
C ARG A 464 -5.72 -13.52 -26.53
#